data_16f25eb80c2238ba94d551c2e034f0ec
#
_entry.id   16f25eb80c2238ba94d551c2e034f0ec
#
_cell.length_a   1.000
_cell.length_b   1.000
_cell.length_c   1.000
_cell.angle_alpha   90.00
_cell.angle_beta   90.00
_cell.angle_gamma   90.00
#
_symmetry.space_group_name_H-M   'P 1'
#
loop_
_entity.id
_entity.type
_entity.pdbx_description
1 polymer ?
#
loop_
_entity_poly.entity_id
_entity_poly.type
_entity_poly.pdbx_seq_one_letter_code
_entity_poly.pdbx_strand_id
1 'polypeptide(L)' 'MQQLLAVLAPGEAIRASELMQRLGLSHRATFSQNYLKPALTAGVLEMTMPDSPRSPTQRYRRVYEKN' A
#
# COMPACT_ATOMS: atom_id res chain seq x y z
N MET A 1 9.73 -0.14 3.71
CA MET A 1 8.42 -0.54 4.24
C MET A 1 7.93 0.35 5.38
N GLN A 2 8.82 0.76 6.28
CA GLN A 2 8.41 1.68 7.35
C GLN A 2 7.91 3.01 6.81
N GLN A 3 8.52 3.48 5.72
CA GLN A 3 8.10 4.73 5.09
C GLN A 3 6.67 4.64 4.59
N LEU A 4 6.32 3.49 4.04
CA LEU A 4 4.97 3.25 3.55
C LEU A 4 3.96 3.33 4.70
N LEU A 5 4.26 2.71 5.82
CA LEU A 5 3.37 2.71 6.97
C LEU A 5 3.27 4.11 7.60
N ALA A 6 4.34 4.89 7.49
CA ALA A 6 4.36 6.23 8.07
C ALA A 6 3.40 7.18 7.34
N VAL A 7 3.18 6.97 6.04
CA VAL A 7 2.32 7.85 5.25
C VAL A 7 0.89 7.33 5.16
N LEU A 8 0.62 6.19 5.77
CA LEU A 8 -0.70 5.55 5.70
C LEU A 8 -1.28 5.44 7.10
N ALA A 9 -2.32 6.19 7.37
CA ALA A 9 -2.95 6.18 8.69
C ALA A 9 -3.71 4.87 8.90
N PRO A 10 -3.78 4.38 10.15
CA PRO A 10 -4.54 3.16 10.45
C PRO A 10 -6.00 3.32 10.03
N GLY A 11 -6.52 2.34 9.32
CA GLY A 11 -7.89 2.35 8.85
C GLY A 11 -8.11 3.14 7.57
N GLU A 12 -7.08 3.84 7.10
CA GLU A 12 -7.18 4.60 5.85
C GLU A 12 -6.91 3.68 4.67
N ALA A 13 -7.75 3.81 3.64
CA ALA A 13 -7.56 3.07 2.40
C ALA A 13 -7.32 4.05 1.27
N ILE A 14 -6.16 3.98 0.62
CA ILE A 14 -5.79 4.90 -0.44
C ILE A 14 -5.24 4.14 -1.64
N ARG A 15 -5.31 4.80 -2.79
CA ARG A 15 -4.86 4.21 -4.05
C ARG A 15 -3.33 4.17 -4.11
N ALA A 16 -2.83 3.26 -4.94
CA ALA A 16 -1.39 3.13 -5.14
C ALA A 16 -0.77 4.43 -5.63
N SER A 17 -1.44 5.12 -6.56
CA SER A 17 -0.91 6.37 -7.10
C SER A 17 -0.76 7.43 -6.01
N GLU A 18 -1.69 7.49 -5.09
CA GLU A 18 -1.61 8.44 -3.99
C GLU A 18 -0.51 8.06 -3.01
N LEU A 19 -0.36 6.77 -2.74
CA LEU A 19 0.74 6.29 -1.89
C LEU A 19 2.08 6.69 -2.48
N MET A 20 2.23 6.53 -3.79
CA MET A 20 3.45 6.93 -4.48
C MET A 20 3.74 8.41 -4.32
N GLN A 21 2.71 9.24 -4.43
CA GLN A 21 2.86 10.68 -4.25
C GLN A 21 3.31 11.02 -2.84
N ARG A 22 2.73 10.38 -1.85
CA ARG A 22 3.10 10.62 -0.45
C ARG A 22 4.54 10.21 -0.17
N LEU A 23 5.03 9.19 -0.88
CA LEU A 23 6.39 8.71 -0.72
C LEU A 23 7.38 9.45 -1.61
N GLY A 24 6.89 10.30 -2.51
CA GLY A 24 7.73 11.03 -3.43
C GLY A 24 8.31 10.17 -4.53
N LEU A 25 7.64 9.08 -4.88
CA LEU A 25 8.09 8.15 -5.91
C LEU A 25 7.41 8.44 -7.23
N SER A 26 8.17 8.36 -8.32
CA SER A 26 7.64 8.59 -9.66
C SER A 26 7.62 7.33 -10.52
N HIS A 27 8.27 6.25 -10.06
CA HIS A 27 8.35 5.01 -10.81
C HIS A 27 7.50 3.94 -10.14
N ARG A 28 6.46 3.51 -10.85
CA ARG A 28 5.52 2.54 -10.30
C ARG A 28 6.17 1.19 -10.03
N ALA A 29 7.09 0.77 -10.89
CA ALA A 29 7.77 -0.50 -10.72
C ALA A 29 8.57 -0.52 -9.42
N THR A 30 9.27 0.57 -9.12
CA THR A 30 10.05 0.69 -7.90
C THR A 30 9.13 0.64 -6.68
N PHE A 31 8.03 1.36 -6.73
CA PHE A 31 7.06 1.36 -5.65
C PHE A 31 6.51 -0.05 -5.41
N SER A 32 6.10 -0.72 -6.49
CA SER A 32 5.50 -2.04 -6.38
C SER A 32 6.48 -3.07 -5.82
N GLN A 33 7.72 -3.07 -6.33
CA GLN A 33 8.71 -4.08 -5.96
C GLN A 33 9.30 -3.86 -4.58
N ASN A 34 9.57 -2.59 -4.23
CA ASN A 34 10.33 -2.29 -3.03
C ASN A 34 9.47 -1.88 -1.84
N TYR A 35 8.23 -1.51 -2.07
CA TYR A 35 7.36 -1.03 -1.01
C TYR A 35 6.09 -1.87 -0.89
N LEU A 36 5.36 -2.01 -1.99
CA LEU A 36 4.04 -2.63 -1.95
C LEU A 36 4.12 -4.13 -1.72
N LYS A 37 4.91 -4.83 -2.52
CA LYS A 37 5.03 -6.29 -2.40
C LYS A 37 5.55 -6.72 -1.03
N PRO A 38 6.63 -6.12 -0.52
CA PRO A 38 7.09 -6.49 0.82
C PRO A 38 6.04 -6.26 1.90
N ALA A 39 5.29 -5.17 1.78
CA ALA A 39 4.26 -4.86 2.77
C ALA A 39 3.12 -5.86 2.72
N LEU A 40 2.70 -6.26 1.52
CA LEU A 40 1.66 -7.27 1.37
C LEU A 40 2.12 -8.63 1.87
N THR A 41 3.36 -8.99 1.56
CA THR A 41 3.94 -10.26 2.00
C THR A 41 4.07 -10.30 3.51
N ALA A 42 4.45 -9.20 4.12
CA ALA A 42 4.59 -9.12 5.57
C ALA A 42 3.25 -9.04 6.30
N GLY A 43 2.17 -8.83 5.55
CA GLY A 43 0.84 -8.77 6.15
C GLY A 43 0.53 -7.45 6.85
N VAL A 44 1.32 -6.41 6.60
CA VAL A 44 1.08 -5.09 7.20
C VAL A 44 0.22 -4.20 6.32
N LEU A 45 -0.08 -4.66 5.12
CA LEU A 45 -0.90 -3.94 4.17
C LEU A 45 -1.83 -4.94 3.49
N GLU A 46 -3.06 -4.51 3.18
CA GLU A 46 -4.00 -5.38 2.50
C GLU A 46 -4.70 -4.62 1.39
N MET A 47 -5.17 -5.37 0.39
CA MET A 47 -5.96 -4.82 -0.70
C MET A 47 -7.43 -4.79 -0.30
N THR A 48 -8.12 -3.69 -0.61
CA THR A 48 -9.55 -3.62 -0.34
C THR A 48 -10.35 -4.42 -1.35
N MET A 49 -9.77 -4.65 -2.52
CA MET A 49 -10.39 -5.45 -3.58
C MET A 49 -9.43 -6.53 -4.04
N PRO A 50 -9.20 -7.56 -3.21
CA PRO A 50 -8.18 -8.57 -3.54
C PRO A 50 -8.52 -9.37 -4.80
N ASP A 51 -9.79 -9.47 -5.17
CA ASP A 51 -10.20 -10.19 -6.37
C ASP A 51 -9.95 -9.38 -7.64
N SER A 52 -9.62 -8.10 -7.51
CA SER A 52 -9.39 -7.21 -8.66
C SER A 52 -8.13 -6.37 -8.39
N PRO A 53 -6.96 -7.01 -8.30
CA PRO A 53 -5.75 -6.29 -7.91
C PRO A 53 -5.34 -5.20 -8.88
N ARG A 54 -5.80 -5.27 -10.14
CA ARG A 54 -5.46 -4.28 -11.15
C ARG A 54 -6.58 -3.27 -11.39
N SER A 55 -7.62 -3.32 -10.57
CA SER A 55 -8.73 -2.39 -10.72
C SER A 55 -8.26 -0.95 -10.47
N PRO A 56 -8.72 0.01 -11.27
CA PRO A 56 -8.38 1.42 -11.04
C PRO A 56 -8.92 1.95 -9.72
N THR A 57 -9.89 1.24 -9.14
CA THR A 57 -10.44 1.63 -7.83
C THR A 57 -9.82 0.84 -6.69
N GLN A 58 -8.81 0.00 -6.99
CA GLN A 58 -8.12 -0.76 -5.95
C GLN A 58 -7.45 0.18 -4.95
N ARG A 59 -7.64 -0.12 -3.68
CA ARG A 59 -7.04 0.66 -2.61
C ARG A 59 -6.30 -0.25 -1.67
N TYR A 60 -5.40 0.33 -0.90
CA TYR A 60 -4.58 -0.41 0.05
C TYR A 60 -4.80 0.16 1.43
N ARG A 61 -4.94 -0.71 2.40
CA ARG A 61 -5.24 -0.35 3.77
C ARG A 61 -4.20 -0.96 4.69
N ARG A 62 -3.81 -0.18 5.70
CA ARG A 62 -2.88 -0.67 6.69
C ARG A 62 -3.57 -1.69 7.58
N VAL A 63 -2.94 -2.86 7.72
CA VAL A 63 -3.46 -3.90 8.60
C VAL A 63 -3.10 -3.54 10.03
N TYR A 64 -4.09 -3.53 10.87
CA TYR A 64 -3.90 -3.21 12.27
C TYR A 64 -3.32 -4.42 12.98
N GLU A 65 -2.14 -4.24 13.52
CA GLU A 65 -1.49 -5.33 14.22
C GLU A 65 -2.00 -5.42 15.64
N LYS A 66 -2.54 -6.57 15.97
CA LYS A 66 -3.01 -6.83 17.32
C LYS A 66 -1.95 -7.59 18.07
N ASN A 67 -1.57 -7.07 19.18
CA ASN A 67 -0.70 -7.82 20.08
C ASN A 67 -1.35 -8.00 21.42
#